data_10ae5888dfaccd41d02c261e38c7cb10
#
_entry.id   10ae5888dfaccd41d02c261e38c7cb10
#
_cell.length_a   1.000
_cell.length_b   1.000
_cell.length_c   1.000
_cell.angle_alpha   90.00
_cell.angle_beta   90.00
_cell.angle_gamma   90.00
#
_symmetry.space_group_name_H-M   'P 1'
#
loop_
_entity.id
_entity.type
_entity.pdbx_description
1 polymer ?
#
loop_
_entity_poly.entity_id
_entity_poly.type
_entity_poly.pdbx_seq_one_letter_code
_entity_poly.pdbx_strand_id
1 'polypeptide(L)'
;EFDKIFAVNSKSVFFSAKYLVPKMTSIGGGNILNVASTAGISPRPNLSWYNATKGWMISATKAMAIELASKKIRVNALAPVAGETPLLKSFMGGDTPEKREKFLSTIPIGRFSTPNDMGNAACFLCSEEASMITGVVLQVDGGRCI
;
A
#
# COMPACT_ATOMS: atom_id res chain seq x y z
N GLU A 1 0.99 20.84 6.90
CA GLU A 1 0.38 19.50 6.81
C GLU A 1 0.57 18.88 5.42
N PHE A 2 0.24 19.58 4.35
CA PHE A 2 0.39 19.13 2.96
C PHE A 2 1.81 18.62 2.67
N ASP A 3 2.82 19.45 2.91
CA ASP A 3 4.22 19.09 2.62
C ASP A 3 4.67 17.84 3.40
N LYS A 4 4.22 17.71 4.65
CA LYS A 4 4.55 16.57 5.50
C LYS A 4 3.98 15.27 4.94
N ILE A 5 2.70 15.26 4.54
CA ILE A 5 2.05 14.05 4.01
C ILE A 5 2.67 13.62 2.67
N PHE A 6 2.99 14.58 1.80
CA PHE A 6 3.68 14.29 0.55
C PHE A 6 5.13 13.88 0.76
N ALA A 7 5.84 14.47 1.72
CA ALA A 7 7.20 14.07 2.05
C ALA A 7 7.26 12.62 2.53
N VAL A 8 6.35 12.23 3.42
CA VAL A 8 6.32 10.87 3.97
C VAL A 8 5.81 9.85 2.95
N ASN A 9 4.71 10.13 2.24
CA ASN A 9 4.05 9.13 1.41
C ASN A 9 4.56 9.07 -0.04
N SER A 10 5.04 10.19 -0.59
CA SER A 10 5.43 10.26 -2.01
C SER A 10 6.94 10.44 -2.18
N LYS A 11 7.55 11.41 -1.52
CA LYS A 11 9.01 11.63 -1.64
C LYS A 11 9.82 10.43 -1.13
N SER A 12 9.33 9.71 -0.11
CA SER A 12 10.00 8.50 0.39
C SER A 12 10.12 7.43 -0.70
N VAL A 13 9.04 7.17 -1.44
CA VAL A 13 9.04 6.21 -2.55
C VAL A 13 9.98 6.67 -3.66
N PHE A 14 9.93 7.96 -4.03
CA PHE A 14 10.83 8.53 -5.03
C PHE A 14 12.30 8.36 -4.63
N PHE A 15 12.68 8.74 -3.42
CA PHE A 15 14.06 8.63 -2.98
C PHE A 15 14.50 7.17 -2.81
N SER A 16 13.64 6.30 -2.31
CA SER A 16 13.93 4.86 -2.24
C SER A 16 14.23 4.31 -3.64
N ALA A 17 13.39 4.60 -4.63
CA ALA A 17 13.62 4.18 -6.00
C ALA A 17 14.91 4.77 -6.57
N LYS A 18 15.13 6.09 -6.40
CA LYS A 18 16.33 6.78 -6.89
C LYS A 18 17.64 6.14 -6.43
N TYR A 19 17.71 5.74 -5.17
CA TYR A 19 18.96 5.21 -4.59
C TYR A 19 19.05 3.68 -4.66
N LEU A 20 17.95 2.95 -4.57
CA LEU A 20 17.97 1.49 -4.54
C LEU A 20 17.94 0.85 -5.92
N VAL A 21 17.25 1.43 -6.91
CA VAL A 21 17.15 0.84 -8.25
C VAL A 21 18.52 0.66 -8.92
N PRO A 22 19.46 1.62 -8.89
CA PRO A 22 20.80 1.40 -9.44
C PRO A 22 21.53 0.21 -8.76
N LYS A 23 21.39 0.09 -7.45
CA LYS A 23 21.98 -1.02 -6.70
C LYS A 23 21.33 -2.35 -7.05
N MET A 24 20.00 -2.41 -7.09
CA MET A 24 19.27 -3.61 -7.51
C MET A 24 19.68 -4.05 -8.91
N THR A 25 19.78 -3.10 -9.85
CA THR A 25 20.24 -3.38 -11.22
C THR A 25 21.63 -3.98 -11.22
N SER A 26 22.55 -3.45 -10.43
CA SER A 26 23.96 -3.93 -10.39
C SER A 26 24.12 -5.34 -9.82
N ILE A 27 23.17 -5.81 -9.02
CA ILE A 27 23.17 -7.16 -8.44
C ILE A 27 22.25 -8.14 -9.20
N GLY A 28 21.67 -7.72 -10.33
CA GLY A 28 20.92 -8.59 -11.24
C GLY A 28 19.41 -8.62 -11.05
N GLY A 29 18.84 -7.69 -10.26
CA GLY A 29 17.41 -7.57 -10.09
C GLY A 29 16.98 -7.32 -8.66
N GLY A 30 15.66 -7.42 -8.40
CA GLY A 30 15.13 -7.22 -7.05
C GLY A 30 13.61 -7.08 -6.99
N ASN A 31 13.14 -6.68 -5.82
CA ASN A 31 11.72 -6.54 -5.53
C ASN A 31 11.45 -5.24 -4.77
N ILE A 32 10.49 -4.48 -5.22
CA ILE A 32 9.98 -3.27 -4.55
C ILE A 32 8.53 -3.54 -4.19
N LEU A 33 8.22 -3.43 -2.91
CA LEU A 33 6.86 -3.51 -2.41
C LEU A 33 6.47 -2.19 -1.73
N ASN A 34 5.56 -1.46 -2.35
CA ASN A 34 5.02 -0.23 -1.80
C ASN A 34 3.81 -0.51 -0.92
N VAL A 35 3.67 0.20 0.20
CA VAL A 35 2.48 0.11 1.05
C VAL A 35 1.56 1.29 0.74
N ALA A 36 0.64 1.06 -0.20
CA ALA A 36 -0.39 2.02 -0.58
C ALA A 36 -1.52 2.07 0.47
N SER A 37 -2.75 2.05 0.05
CA SER A 37 -3.96 1.98 0.90
C SER A 37 -5.19 1.77 0.02
N THR A 38 -6.24 1.16 0.57
CA THR A 38 -7.59 1.21 -0.03
C THR A 38 -8.06 2.64 -0.29
N ALA A 39 -7.58 3.62 0.47
CA ALA A 39 -7.88 5.05 0.28
C ALA A 39 -7.38 5.60 -1.07
N GLY A 40 -6.38 4.98 -1.68
CA GLY A 40 -5.92 5.32 -3.03
C GLY A 40 -6.77 4.70 -4.15
N ILE A 41 -7.64 3.74 -3.82
CA ILE A 41 -8.54 3.02 -4.75
C ILE A 41 -9.97 3.52 -4.58
N SER A 42 -10.45 3.55 -3.34
CA SER A 42 -11.78 4.01 -2.93
C SER A 42 -11.62 5.15 -1.92
N PRO A 43 -11.53 6.41 -2.40
CA PRO A 43 -11.23 7.57 -1.56
C PRO A 43 -12.25 7.79 -0.46
N ARG A 44 -11.78 8.28 0.69
CA ARG A 44 -12.61 8.58 1.86
C ARG A 44 -12.81 10.09 2.03
N PRO A 45 -13.97 10.51 2.51
CA PRO A 45 -14.20 11.89 2.93
C PRO A 45 -13.16 12.32 3.99
N ASN A 46 -12.85 13.62 4.01
CA ASN A 46 -11.95 14.27 4.98
C ASN A 46 -10.49 13.78 4.96
N LEU A 47 -10.07 13.04 3.92
CA LEU A 47 -8.73 12.52 3.73
C LEU A 47 -8.17 12.84 2.34
N SER A 48 -8.59 13.92 1.70
CA SER A 48 -8.29 14.23 0.29
C SER A 48 -6.82 14.10 -0.06
N TRP A 49 -5.95 14.72 0.71
CA TRP A 49 -4.51 14.72 0.42
C TRP A 49 -3.84 13.37 0.71
N TYR A 50 -4.30 12.67 1.76
CA TYR A 50 -3.87 11.29 2.01
C TYR A 50 -4.29 10.36 0.86
N ASN A 51 -5.56 10.41 0.45
CA ASN A 51 -6.06 9.63 -0.69
C ASN A 51 -5.23 9.91 -1.94
N ALA A 52 -4.95 11.19 -2.23
CA ALA A 52 -4.16 11.60 -3.39
C ALA A 52 -2.73 11.03 -3.34
N THR A 53 -2.05 11.07 -2.18
CA THR A 53 -0.70 10.50 -2.06
C THR A 53 -0.68 8.97 -2.24
N LYS A 54 -1.72 8.28 -1.79
CA LYS A 54 -1.85 6.83 -1.97
C LYS A 54 -2.23 6.45 -3.41
N GLY A 55 -3.05 7.25 -4.08
CA GLY A 55 -3.31 7.14 -5.52
C GLY A 55 -2.06 7.40 -6.36
N TRP A 56 -1.27 8.42 -5.99
CA TRP A 56 0.04 8.68 -6.60
C TRP A 56 0.96 7.47 -6.47
N MET A 57 1.04 6.85 -5.30
CA MET A 57 1.87 5.66 -5.05
C MET A 57 1.44 4.47 -5.91
N ILE A 58 0.13 4.27 -6.10
CA ILE A 58 -0.44 3.24 -6.97
C ILE A 58 0.01 3.47 -8.42
N SER A 59 -0.11 4.70 -8.92
CA SER A 59 0.32 5.06 -10.27
C SER A 59 1.83 4.89 -10.45
N ALA A 60 2.62 5.38 -9.50
CA ALA A 60 4.07 5.23 -9.51
C ALA A 60 4.51 3.75 -9.50
N THR A 61 3.83 2.88 -8.71
CA THR A 61 4.07 1.45 -8.69
C THR A 61 3.93 0.83 -10.08
N LYS A 62 2.83 1.13 -10.78
CA LYS A 62 2.56 0.61 -12.12
C LYS A 62 3.57 1.12 -13.16
N ALA A 63 3.90 2.40 -13.12
CA ALA A 63 4.90 2.97 -14.01
C ALA A 63 6.28 2.34 -13.80
N MET A 64 6.75 2.28 -12.56
CA MET A 64 8.03 1.65 -12.23
C MET A 64 8.06 0.16 -12.59
N ALA A 65 6.94 -0.56 -12.46
CA ALA A 65 6.87 -1.97 -12.85
C ALA A 65 7.21 -2.16 -14.34
N ILE A 66 6.67 -1.32 -15.21
CA ILE A 66 6.94 -1.35 -16.65
C ILE A 66 8.40 -0.93 -16.93
N GLU A 67 8.84 0.18 -16.35
CA GLU A 67 10.18 0.73 -16.57
C GLU A 67 11.32 -0.19 -16.10
N LEU A 68 11.08 -0.94 -15.04
CA LEU A 68 12.12 -1.73 -14.38
C LEU A 68 12.07 -3.23 -14.70
N ALA A 69 11.08 -3.69 -15.45
CA ALA A 69 10.93 -5.10 -15.82
C ALA A 69 12.15 -5.65 -16.57
N SER A 70 12.71 -4.90 -17.53
CA SER A 70 13.92 -5.28 -18.26
C SER A 70 15.16 -5.40 -17.38
N LYS A 71 15.15 -4.79 -16.19
CA LYS A 71 16.20 -4.86 -15.18
C LYS A 71 15.97 -5.97 -14.17
N LYS A 72 14.99 -6.86 -14.42
CA LYS A 72 14.58 -7.92 -13.51
C LYS A 72 14.16 -7.42 -12.11
N ILE A 73 13.57 -6.23 -12.06
CA ILE A 73 13.04 -5.64 -10.83
C ILE A 73 11.52 -5.68 -10.92
N ARG A 74 10.87 -6.39 -10.00
CA ARG A 74 9.42 -6.39 -9.84
C ARG A 74 9.00 -5.26 -8.91
N VAL A 75 7.91 -4.58 -9.23
CA VAL A 75 7.37 -3.50 -8.40
C VAL A 75 5.89 -3.73 -8.19
N ASN A 76 5.49 -3.94 -6.95
CA ASN A 76 4.10 -4.19 -6.56
C ASN A 76 3.69 -3.29 -5.39
N ALA A 77 2.42 -3.24 -5.10
CA ALA A 77 1.90 -2.55 -3.92
C ALA A 77 0.90 -3.41 -3.14
N LEU A 78 0.86 -3.22 -1.82
CA LEU A 78 -0.26 -3.60 -1.00
C LEU A 78 -1.21 -2.41 -0.86
N ALA A 79 -2.50 -2.68 -0.84
CA ALA A 79 -3.54 -1.71 -0.50
C ALA A 79 -4.33 -2.19 0.74
N PRO A 80 -3.79 -1.94 1.95
CA PRO A 80 -4.44 -2.32 3.19
C PRO A 80 -5.73 -1.55 3.45
N VAL A 81 -6.71 -2.23 4.05
CA VAL A 81 -7.75 -1.58 4.85
C VAL A 81 -7.20 -1.23 6.23
N ALA A 82 -7.95 -0.48 7.01
CA ALA A 82 -7.58 -0.21 8.40
C ALA A 82 -7.40 -1.52 9.19
N GLY A 83 -6.33 -1.57 9.97
CA GLY A 83 -5.94 -2.72 10.76
C GLY A 83 -5.83 -2.40 12.24
N GLU A 84 -5.78 -3.43 13.07
CA GLU A 84 -5.55 -3.35 14.52
C GLU A 84 -4.12 -2.85 14.80
N THR A 85 -3.97 -1.53 14.74
CA THR A 85 -2.70 -0.83 14.95
C THR A 85 -2.94 0.41 15.82
N PRO A 86 -1.91 0.99 16.43
CA PRO A 86 -2.05 2.26 17.17
C PRO A 86 -2.66 3.40 16.34
N LEU A 87 -2.58 3.34 15.02
CA LEU A 87 -3.17 4.35 14.12
C LEU A 87 -4.68 4.20 13.92
N LEU A 88 -5.28 3.06 14.28
CA LEU A 88 -6.70 2.80 14.06
C LEU A 88 -7.58 3.88 14.68
N LYS A 89 -7.29 4.28 15.91
CA LYS A 89 -7.99 5.35 16.63
C LYS A 89 -7.99 6.67 15.83
N SER A 90 -6.86 7.04 15.24
CA SER A 90 -6.75 8.26 14.43
C SER A 90 -7.57 8.14 13.14
N PHE A 91 -7.56 6.99 12.49
CA PHE A 91 -8.33 6.75 11.27
C PHE A 91 -9.84 6.79 11.50
N MET A 92 -10.31 6.33 12.64
CA MET A 92 -11.74 6.35 13.00
C MET A 92 -12.19 7.69 13.60
N GLY A 93 -11.26 8.58 13.92
CA GLY A 93 -11.55 9.82 14.63
C GLY A 93 -11.98 9.59 16.09
N GLY A 94 -11.43 8.54 16.70
CA GLY A 94 -11.72 8.04 18.05
C GLY A 94 -11.90 6.53 18.04
N ASP A 95 -11.80 5.91 19.20
CA ASP A 95 -11.96 4.45 19.35
C ASP A 95 -13.11 4.18 20.32
N THR A 96 -14.33 4.10 19.76
CA THR A 96 -15.54 3.72 20.49
C THR A 96 -16.18 2.51 19.82
N PRO A 97 -16.99 1.72 20.55
CA PRO A 97 -17.71 0.57 19.98
C PRO A 97 -18.51 0.94 18.72
N GLU A 98 -19.22 2.05 18.75
CA GLU A 98 -20.08 2.52 17.63
C GLU A 98 -19.25 2.86 16.40
N LYS A 99 -18.10 3.50 16.59
CA LYS A 99 -17.16 3.83 15.48
C LYS A 99 -16.54 2.58 14.90
N ARG A 100 -16.18 1.61 15.75
CA ARG A 100 -15.68 0.30 15.31
C ARG A 100 -16.72 -0.42 14.48
N GLU A 101 -17.94 -0.54 14.97
CA GLU A 101 -19.05 -1.17 14.28
C GLU A 101 -19.32 -0.51 12.92
N LYS A 102 -19.46 0.82 12.90
CA LYS A 102 -19.63 1.58 11.66
C LYS A 102 -18.50 1.35 10.66
N PHE A 103 -17.28 1.21 11.13
CA PHE A 103 -16.15 0.93 10.26
C PHE A 103 -16.18 -0.52 9.76
N LEU A 104 -16.42 -1.48 10.65
CA LEU A 104 -16.51 -2.90 10.33
C LEU A 104 -17.63 -3.21 9.35
N SER A 105 -18.77 -2.52 9.43
CA SER A 105 -19.87 -2.68 8.44
C SER A 105 -19.44 -2.37 7.00
N THR A 106 -18.30 -1.72 6.80
CA THR A 106 -17.74 -1.45 5.48
C THR A 106 -16.71 -2.50 5.01
N ILE A 107 -16.47 -3.55 5.80
CA ILE A 107 -15.54 -4.63 5.50
C ILE A 107 -16.32 -5.94 5.45
N PRO A 108 -16.63 -6.49 4.27
CA PRO A 108 -17.47 -7.70 4.13
C PRO A 108 -17.02 -8.90 4.95
N ILE A 109 -15.71 -9.13 5.11
CA ILE A 109 -15.17 -10.20 5.96
C ILE A 109 -15.49 -10.01 7.46
N GLY A 110 -15.90 -8.80 7.90
CA GLY A 110 -16.41 -8.54 9.25
C GLY A 110 -15.34 -8.37 10.33
N ARG A 111 -14.08 -8.18 9.98
CA ARG A 111 -12.99 -7.90 10.93
C ARG A 111 -11.99 -6.88 10.39
N PHE A 112 -11.27 -6.23 11.29
CA PHE A 112 -10.09 -5.45 10.92
C PHE A 112 -8.96 -6.38 10.43
N SER A 113 -8.09 -5.84 9.60
CA SER A 113 -6.87 -6.55 9.22
C SER A 113 -5.89 -6.62 10.41
N THR A 114 -5.06 -7.63 10.39
CA THR A 114 -3.99 -7.85 11.37
C THR A 114 -2.62 -7.65 10.72
N PRO A 115 -1.55 -7.47 11.50
CA PRO A 115 -0.18 -7.48 10.96
C PRO A 115 0.14 -8.75 10.15
N ASN A 116 -0.39 -9.90 10.57
CA ASN A 116 -0.17 -11.16 9.85
C ASN A 116 -0.82 -11.17 8.46
N ASP A 117 -2.02 -10.58 8.30
CA ASP A 117 -2.65 -10.47 6.98
C ASP A 117 -1.74 -9.71 6.00
N MET A 118 -1.14 -8.61 6.48
CA MET A 118 -0.21 -7.80 5.68
C MET A 118 1.12 -8.52 5.44
N GLY A 119 1.67 -9.15 6.49
CA GLY A 119 2.93 -9.89 6.41
C GLY A 119 2.87 -11.03 5.42
N ASN A 120 1.81 -11.84 5.46
CA ASN A 120 1.62 -12.96 4.53
C ASN A 120 1.54 -12.49 3.08
N ALA A 121 0.76 -11.44 2.81
CA ALA A 121 0.66 -10.85 1.48
C ALA A 121 2.00 -10.26 1.00
N ALA A 122 2.74 -9.60 1.89
CA ALA A 122 4.06 -9.07 1.60
C ALA A 122 5.06 -10.18 1.29
N CYS A 123 5.11 -11.23 2.11
CA CYS A 123 5.99 -12.39 1.90
C CYS A 123 5.72 -13.02 0.53
N PHE A 124 4.46 -13.26 0.19
CA PHE A 124 4.09 -13.80 -1.12
C PHE A 124 4.56 -12.92 -2.28
N LEU A 125 4.24 -11.62 -2.27
CA LEU A 125 4.63 -10.72 -3.35
C LEU A 125 6.15 -10.53 -3.47
N CYS A 126 6.88 -10.71 -2.38
CA CYS A 126 8.34 -10.60 -2.36
C CYS A 126 9.06 -11.94 -2.64
N SER A 127 8.34 -13.06 -2.70
CA SER A 127 8.93 -14.38 -2.95
C SER A 127 9.09 -14.70 -4.45
N GLU A 128 9.77 -15.80 -4.75
CA GLU A 128 9.89 -16.36 -6.10
C GLU A 128 8.56 -16.92 -6.61
N GLU A 129 7.63 -17.30 -5.73
CA GLU A 129 6.28 -17.73 -6.09
C GLU A 129 5.51 -16.65 -6.85
N ALA A 130 5.84 -15.37 -6.61
CA ALA A 130 5.29 -14.22 -7.32
C ALA A 130 6.16 -13.75 -8.49
N SER A 131 7.06 -14.58 -9.02
CA SER A 131 8.06 -14.19 -10.05
C SER A 131 7.44 -13.62 -11.33
N MET A 132 6.21 -13.97 -11.67
CA MET A 132 5.47 -13.43 -12.83
C MET A 132 4.55 -12.26 -12.48
N ILE A 133 4.58 -11.79 -11.22
CA ILE A 133 3.69 -10.72 -10.73
C ILE A 133 4.48 -9.41 -10.58
N THR A 134 4.14 -8.42 -11.42
CA THR A 134 4.65 -7.04 -11.32
C THR A 134 3.55 -6.04 -11.71
N GLY A 135 3.53 -4.86 -11.11
CA GLY A 135 2.53 -3.82 -11.34
C GLY A 135 1.19 -4.06 -10.64
N VAL A 136 1.07 -5.10 -9.82
CA VAL A 136 -0.18 -5.38 -9.10
C VAL A 136 -0.32 -4.45 -7.89
N VAL A 137 -1.56 -4.09 -7.61
CA VAL A 137 -1.98 -3.44 -6.36
C VAL A 137 -2.88 -4.42 -5.64
N LEU A 138 -2.30 -5.21 -4.74
CA LEU A 138 -3.01 -6.24 -4.02
C LEU A 138 -3.80 -5.64 -2.86
N GLN A 139 -5.11 -5.73 -2.97
CA GLN A 139 -6.02 -5.31 -1.91
C GLN A 139 -6.01 -6.36 -0.79
N VAL A 140 -5.62 -5.95 0.41
CA VAL A 140 -5.70 -6.76 1.62
C VAL A 140 -6.73 -6.09 2.52
N ASP A 141 -8.00 -6.21 2.13
CA ASP A 141 -9.04 -5.29 2.58
C ASP A 141 -10.36 -5.97 3.00
N GLY A 142 -10.43 -7.28 2.92
CA GLY A 142 -11.63 -8.04 3.29
C GLY A 142 -12.85 -7.73 2.43
N GLY A 143 -12.63 -7.32 1.18
CA GLY A 143 -13.70 -7.00 0.23
C GLY A 143 -14.19 -5.56 0.27
N ARG A 144 -13.49 -4.66 0.97
CA ARG A 144 -13.94 -3.27 1.16
C ARG A 144 -14.03 -2.46 -0.14
N CYS A 145 -13.25 -2.77 -1.15
CA CYS A 145 -13.16 -2.00 -2.40
C CYS A 145 -13.96 -2.62 -3.56
N ILE A 146 -14.82 -3.58 -3.28
CA ILE A 146 -15.75 -4.17 -4.26
C ILE A 146 -17.19 -3.75 -4.00
#